data_d4427cdee543bfe5d326614dd8342080
#
_entry.id   d4427cdee543bfe5d326614dd8342080
#
_cell.length_a   1.000
_cell.length_b   1.000
_cell.length_c   1.000
_cell.angle_alpha   90.00
_cell.angle_beta   90.00
_cell.angle_gamma   90.00
#
_symmetry.space_group_name_H-M   'P 1'
#
loop_
_entity.id
_entity.type
_entity.pdbx_description
1 polymer ?
#
loop_
_entity_poly.entity_id
_entity_poly.type
_entity_poly.pdbx_seq_one_letter_code
_entity_poly.pdbx_strand_id
1 'polypeptide(L)'
;ANWLWAWNLAIPAGSKKVDAAEKFIAWATSKDYTKLVAAKEGWANVPPGTRTSLYQNADYLKVAPFAKLTIASIDAADPNKPSVQPVPYVGVQYAAIPEFQGIGTTVGQQFAAALSGSSTVDAALAAAQSAAEREMTRAGYIK
;
A
#
# COMPACT_ATOMS: atom_id res chain seq x y z
N ALA A 1 -11.75 8.27 -4.79
CA ALA A 1 -11.23 6.90 -4.65
C ALA A 1 -10.33 6.79 -3.44
N ASN A 2 -10.49 5.74 -2.65
CA ASN A 2 -9.69 5.49 -1.47
C ASN A 2 -8.58 4.48 -1.78
N TRP A 3 -7.41 4.72 -1.22
CA TRP A 3 -6.31 3.78 -1.30
C TRP A 3 -6.41 2.79 -0.15
N LEU A 4 -6.64 1.51 -0.47
CA LEU A 4 -6.65 0.42 0.48
C LEU A 4 -5.36 -0.39 0.34
N TRP A 5 -4.54 -0.39 1.38
CA TRP A 5 -3.29 -1.14 1.46
C TRP A 5 -3.22 -1.91 2.78
N ALA A 6 -2.72 -3.15 2.73
CA ALA A 6 -2.44 -3.93 3.92
C ALA A 6 -1.12 -4.69 3.77
N TRP A 7 -0.24 -4.51 4.73
CA TRP A 7 0.90 -5.41 4.92
C TRP A 7 0.41 -6.70 5.58
N ASN A 8 1.02 -7.81 5.22
CA ASN A 8 0.72 -9.11 5.80
C ASN A 8 1.99 -9.85 6.19
N LEU A 9 1.84 -10.79 7.12
CA LEU A 9 2.85 -11.75 7.48
C LEU A 9 2.44 -13.10 6.92
N ALA A 10 3.35 -13.82 6.28
CA ALA A 10 3.10 -15.12 5.69
C ALA A 10 4.18 -16.12 6.10
N ILE A 11 3.79 -17.40 6.12
CA ILE A 11 4.72 -18.50 6.39
C ILE A 11 5.00 -19.21 5.06
N PRO A 12 6.25 -19.23 4.59
CA PRO A 12 6.59 -19.96 3.37
C PRO A 12 6.25 -21.45 3.51
N ALA A 13 5.73 -22.08 2.45
CA ALA A 13 5.33 -23.50 2.47
C ALA A 13 6.47 -24.45 2.85
N GLY A 14 7.72 -24.10 2.53
CA GLY A 14 8.91 -24.90 2.91
C GLY A 14 9.43 -24.67 4.33
N SER A 15 8.77 -23.84 5.16
CA SER A 15 9.23 -23.54 6.51
C SER A 15 9.26 -24.79 7.39
N LYS A 16 10.32 -24.93 8.17
CA LYS A 16 10.45 -25.97 9.21
C LYS A 16 10.09 -25.44 10.61
N LYS A 17 9.60 -24.21 10.70
CA LYS A 17 9.30 -23.52 11.96
C LYS A 17 7.83 -22.97 11.97
N VAL A 18 6.91 -23.72 11.38
CA VAL A 18 5.51 -23.31 11.20
C VAL A 18 4.89 -22.90 12.54
N ASP A 19 4.91 -23.78 13.56
CA ASP A 19 4.28 -23.51 14.85
C ASP A 19 4.85 -22.24 15.55
N ALA A 20 6.16 -22.03 15.46
CA ALA A 20 6.79 -20.84 16.03
C ALA A 20 6.40 -19.57 15.25
N ALA A 21 6.32 -19.67 13.93
CA ALA A 21 5.92 -18.55 13.07
C ALA A 21 4.44 -18.18 13.30
N GLU A 22 3.56 -19.18 13.44
CA GLU A 22 2.14 -18.95 13.77
C GLU A 22 1.97 -18.23 15.10
N LYS A 23 2.68 -18.68 16.14
CA LYS A 23 2.66 -18.01 17.46
C LYS A 23 3.15 -16.57 17.36
N PHE A 24 4.23 -16.34 16.61
CA PHE A 24 4.75 -14.98 16.38
C PHE A 24 3.75 -14.11 15.64
N ILE A 25 3.16 -14.59 14.55
CA ILE A 25 2.18 -13.85 13.75
C ILE A 25 0.96 -13.52 14.62
N ALA A 26 0.43 -14.50 15.34
CA ALA A 26 -0.71 -14.28 16.23
C ALA A 26 -0.43 -13.20 17.27
N TRP A 27 0.75 -13.22 17.88
CA TRP A 27 1.17 -12.19 18.82
C TRP A 27 1.41 -10.83 18.14
N ALA A 28 2.19 -10.78 17.05
CA ALA A 28 2.58 -9.55 16.36
C ALA A 28 1.37 -8.80 15.75
N THR A 29 0.28 -9.50 15.46
CA THR A 29 -0.97 -8.92 14.99
C THR A 29 -2.02 -8.73 16.08
N SER A 30 -1.67 -8.97 17.35
CA SER A 30 -2.60 -8.91 18.48
C SER A 30 -2.81 -7.50 19.04
N LYS A 31 -3.86 -7.34 19.85
CA LYS A 31 -4.08 -6.12 20.66
C LYS A 31 -2.97 -5.93 21.70
N ASP A 32 -2.36 -7.01 22.18
CA ASP A 32 -1.31 -6.94 23.20
C ASP A 32 0.00 -6.41 22.61
N TYR A 33 0.32 -6.75 21.37
CA TYR A 33 1.42 -6.09 20.64
C TYR A 33 1.17 -4.59 20.48
N THR A 34 -0.04 -4.19 20.09
CA THR A 34 -0.42 -2.77 19.99
C THR A 34 -0.22 -2.03 21.31
N LYS A 35 -0.65 -2.63 22.43
CA LYS A 35 -0.43 -2.07 23.77
C LYS A 35 1.05 -2.00 24.15
N LEU A 36 1.83 -3.02 23.79
CA LEU A 36 3.27 -3.03 24.02
C LEU A 36 3.97 -1.87 23.28
N VAL A 37 3.65 -1.67 22.00
CA VAL A 37 4.17 -0.53 21.23
C VAL A 37 3.76 0.79 21.86
N ALA A 38 2.49 0.95 22.23
CA ALA A 38 2.01 2.15 22.89
C ALA A 38 2.73 2.44 24.21
N ALA A 39 3.02 1.40 25.00
CA ALA A 39 3.71 1.53 26.29
C ALA A 39 5.21 1.83 26.13
N LYS A 40 5.86 1.33 25.08
CA LYS A 40 7.29 1.49 24.83
C LYS A 40 7.62 2.75 24.05
N GLU A 41 6.86 3.01 22.99
CA GLU A 41 7.14 4.04 21.99
C GLU A 41 6.11 5.19 22.00
N GLY A 42 5.04 5.05 22.78
CA GLY A 42 3.92 5.98 22.81
C GLY A 42 2.88 5.74 21.74
N TRP A 43 1.65 6.22 21.99
CA TRP A 43 0.50 6.04 21.11
C TRP A 43 0.69 6.65 19.70
N ALA A 44 1.50 7.69 19.57
CA ALA A 44 1.79 8.32 18.27
C ALA A 44 2.55 7.39 17.31
N ASN A 45 3.26 6.40 17.84
CA ASN A 45 4.05 5.44 17.07
C ASN A 45 3.30 4.11 16.82
N VAL A 46 2.07 3.99 17.33
CA VAL A 46 1.21 2.84 17.01
C VAL A 46 0.73 2.97 15.56
N PRO A 47 1.07 2.03 14.68
CA PRO A 47 0.64 2.11 13.28
C PRO A 47 -0.88 2.00 13.17
N PRO A 48 -1.50 2.79 12.29
CA PRO A 48 -2.92 2.66 11.99
C PRO A 48 -3.15 1.32 11.29
N GLY A 49 -3.64 0.35 12.01
CA GLY A 49 -3.95 -0.98 11.47
C GLY A 49 -5.41 -1.10 11.06
N THR A 50 -5.83 -2.32 10.77
CA THR A 50 -7.21 -2.66 10.40
C THR A 50 -8.09 -3.03 11.61
N ARG A 51 -7.57 -2.95 12.84
CA ARG A 51 -8.35 -3.27 14.05
C ARG A 51 -9.21 -2.08 14.49
N THR A 52 -10.51 -2.21 14.38
CA THR A 52 -11.49 -1.19 14.80
C THR A 52 -11.31 -0.75 16.25
N SER A 53 -10.85 -1.65 17.14
CA SER A 53 -10.59 -1.32 18.55
C SER A 53 -9.49 -0.27 18.75
N LEU A 54 -8.57 -0.08 17.83
CA LEU A 54 -7.59 1.00 17.90
C LEU A 54 -8.27 2.36 17.71
N TYR A 55 -9.17 2.46 16.75
CA TYR A 55 -9.93 3.68 16.45
C TYR A 55 -11.00 4.02 17.48
N GLN A 56 -11.20 3.16 18.48
CA GLN A 56 -12.06 3.38 19.64
C GLN A 56 -11.25 3.70 20.92
N ASN A 57 -9.93 3.60 20.85
CA ASN A 57 -9.06 3.84 22.00
C ASN A 57 -8.87 5.34 22.24
N ALA A 58 -9.24 5.81 23.44
CA ALA A 58 -9.22 7.24 23.78
C ALA A 58 -7.81 7.86 23.74
N ASP A 59 -6.78 7.11 24.14
CA ASP A 59 -5.41 7.62 24.15
C ASP A 59 -4.81 7.68 22.74
N TYR A 60 -5.15 6.72 21.87
CA TYR A 60 -4.80 6.80 20.46
C TYR A 60 -5.48 8.00 19.77
N LEU A 61 -6.77 8.23 20.02
CA LEU A 61 -7.53 9.34 19.44
C LEU A 61 -7.00 10.71 19.84
N LYS A 62 -6.40 10.85 21.03
CA LYS A 62 -5.77 12.11 21.46
C LYS A 62 -4.57 12.50 20.60
N VAL A 63 -3.79 11.53 20.15
CA VAL A 63 -2.56 11.75 19.37
C VAL A 63 -2.75 11.57 17.85
N ALA A 64 -3.85 10.96 17.43
CA ALA A 64 -4.20 10.68 16.05
C ALA A 64 -5.52 11.33 15.64
N PRO A 65 -5.59 12.67 15.47
CA PRO A 65 -6.82 13.38 15.12
C PRO A 65 -7.38 12.94 13.75
N PHE A 66 -6.54 12.37 12.89
CA PHE A 66 -6.90 11.80 11.59
C PHE A 66 -7.56 10.41 11.67
N ALA A 67 -7.57 9.75 12.84
CA ALA A 67 -7.98 8.36 12.99
C ALA A 67 -9.41 8.08 12.48
N LYS A 68 -10.34 9.01 12.71
CA LYS A 68 -11.73 8.88 12.20
C LYS A 68 -11.79 8.90 10.69
N LEU A 69 -10.97 9.74 10.05
CA LEU A 69 -10.88 9.80 8.59
C LEU A 69 -10.26 8.51 8.03
N THR A 70 -9.23 8.00 8.70
CA THR A 70 -8.56 6.75 8.30
C THR A 70 -9.53 5.57 8.30
N ILE A 71 -10.25 5.35 9.41
CA ILE A 71 -11.20 4.23 9.48
C ILE A 71 -12.37 4.41 8.48
N ALA A 72 -12.89 5.62 8.34
CA ALA A 72 -13.94 5.90 7.37
C ALA A 72 -13.47 5.65 5.92
N SER A 73 -12.21 5.96 5.61
CA SER A 73 -11.62 5.69 4.30
C SER A 73 -11.42 4.20 4.04
N ILE A 74 -11.05 3.43 5.07
CA ILE A 74 -10.95 1.96 4.99
C ILE A 74 -12.33 1.35 4.75
N ASP A 75 -13.32 1.77 5.53
CA ASP A 75 -14.69 1.24 5.44
C ASP A 75 -15.38 1.59 4.11
N ALA A 76 -15.03 2.74 3.53
CA ALA A 76 -15.56 3.19 2.25
C ALA A 76 -14.80 2.65 1.03
N ALA A 77 -13.67 1.96 1.22
CA ALA A 77 -12.88 1.44 0.10
C ALA A 77 -13.59 0.24 -0.54
N ASP A 78 -13.92 0.39 -1.82
CA ASP A 78 -14.52 -0.68 -2.64
C ASP A 78 -13.65 -0.91 -3.89
N PRO A 79 -12.90 -2.02 -3.95
CA PRO A 79 -12.08 -2.35 -5.11
C PRO A 79 -12.87 -2.51 -6.41
N ASN A 80 -14.17 -2.82 -6.33
CA ASN A 80 -15.04 -2.93 -7.51
C ASN A 80 -15.60 -1.58 -7.97
N LYS A 81 -15.43 -0.53 -7.16
CA LYS A 81 -15.78 0.85 -7.48
C LYS A 81 -14.62 1.80 -7.10
N PRO A 82 -13.43 1.62 -7.70
CA PRO A 82 -12.19 2.23 -7.20
C PRO A 82 -12.07 3.73 -7.51
N SER A 83 -12.93 4.28 -8.36
CA SER A 83 -12.87 5.67 -8.76
C SER A 83 -14.26 6.31 -8.81
N VAL A 84 -14.29 7.65 -8.88
CA VAL A 84 -15.55 8.43 -9.01
C VAL A 84 -16.27 8.09 -10.32
N GLN A 85 -15.50 7.91 -11.39
CA GLN A 85 -16.04 7.46 -12.67
C GLN A 85 -15.93 5.93 -12.78
N PRO A 86 -16.89 5.25 -13.43
CA PRO A 86 -16.78 3.81 -13.71
C PRO A 86 -15.51 3.48 -14.50
N VAL A 87 -14.84 2.40 -14.10
CA VAL A 87 -13.63 1.89 -14.77
C VAL A 87 -13.76 0.38 -14.99
N PRO A 88 -13.15 -0.18 -16.05
CA PRO A 88 -13.29 -1.59 -16.40
C PRO A 88 -12.31 -2.51 -15.63
N TYR A 89 -11.77 -2.09 -14.51
CA TYR A 89 -10.79 -2.85 -13.73
C TYR A 89 -11.11 -2.82 -12.23
N VAL A 90 -10.61 -3.82 -11.53
CA VAL A 90 -10.61 -3.86 -10.06
C VAL A 90 -9.52 -2.92 -9.55
N GLY A 91 -9.88 -2.03 -8.65
CA GLY A 91 -8.98 -1.00 -8.14
C GLY A 91 -8.10 -1.50 -7.02
N VAL A 92 -6.86 -1.81 -7.37
CA VAL A 92 -5.75 -2.01 -6.46
C VAL A 92 -4.65 -0.99 -6.77
N GLN A 93 -3.68 -0.82 -5.87
CA GLN A 93 -2.63 0.19 -6.02
C GLN A 93 -1.54 -0.21 -7.02
N TYR A 94 -1.66 -1.34 -7.67
CA TYR A 94 -0.69 -1.88 -8.61
C TYR A 94 -1.39 -2.70 -9.69
N ALA A 95 -0.75 -2.87 -10.82
CA ALA A 95 -1.16 -3.88 -11.79
C ALA A 95 -0.49 -5.22 -11.42
N ALA A 96 -1.28 -6.29 -11.32
CA ALA A 96 -0.80 -7.62 -10.93
C ALA A 96 -0.13 -8.35 -12.11
N ILE A 97 0.90 -7.72 -12.68
CA ILE A 97 1.70 -8.26 -13.79
C ILE A 97 3.18 -8.27 -13.40
N PRO A 98 3.98 -9.21 -13.91
CA PRO A 98 5.41 -9.29 -13.60
C PRO A 98 6.20 -8.01 -13.92
N GLU A 99 5.81 -7.29 -14.96
CA GLU A 99 6.47 -6.08 -15.47
C GLU A 99 6.20 -4.84 -14.61
N PHE A 100 5.19 -4.86 -13.74
CA PHE A 100 4.74 -3.68 -13.00
C PHE A 100 5.87 -2.98 -12.23
N GLN A 101 6.72 -3.74 -11.55
CA GLN A 101 7.80 -3.17 -10.75
C GLN A 101 8.86 -2.49 -11.63
N GLY A 102 9.21 -3.09 -12.76
CA GLY A 102 10.15 -2.53 -13.73
C GLY A 102 9.61 -1.26 -14.37
N ILE A 103 8.35 -1.28 -14.80
CA ILE A 103 7.64 -0.12 -15.34
C ILE A 103 7.61 1.00 -14.29
N GLY A 104 7.18 0.69 -13.06
CA GLY A 104 7.08 1.67 -11.97
C GLY A 104 8.42 2.34 -11.65
N THR A 105 9.52 1.58 -11.63
CA THR A 105 10.87 2.10 -11.42
C THR A 105 11.25 3.08 -12.53
N THR A 106 11.05 2.70 -13.79
CA THR A 106 11.40 3.54 -14.94
C THR A 106 10.57 4.82 -14.99
N VAL A 107 9.26 4.72 -14.77
CA VAL A 107 8.34 5.86 -14.70
C VAL A 107 8.73 6.80 -13.55
N GLY A 108 9.03 6.24 -12.38
CA GLY A 108 9.49 7.02 -11.22
C GLY A 108 10.78 7.79 -11.48
N GLN A 109 11.73 7.21 -12.22
CA GLN A 109 12.95 7.89 -12.63
C GLN A 109 12.67 9.09 -13.54
N GLN A 110 11.73 8.96 -14.49
CA GLN A 110 11.32 10.08 -15.35
C GLN A 110 10.67 11.21 -14.54
N PHE A 111 9.82 10.87 -13.58
CA PHE A 111 9.22 11.86 -12.68
C PHE A 111 10.27 12.56 -11.81
N ALA A 112 11.23 11.81 -11.27
CA ALA A 112 12.35 12.40 -10.53
C ALA A 112 13.18 13.37 -11.40
N ALA A 113 13.42 13.04 -12.66
CA ALA A 113 14.12 13.90 -13.61
C ALA A 113 13.37 15.22 -13.86
N ALA A 114 12.03 15.16 -13.99
CA ALA A 114 11.20 16.36 -14.14
C ALA A 114 11.21 17.22 -12.86
N LEU A 115 11.06 16.59 -11.69
CA LEU A 115 11.06 17.28 -10.39
C LEU A 115 12.40 17.95 -10.06
N SER A 116 13.51 17.35 -10.48
CA SER A 116 14.86 17.93 -10.32
C SER A 116 15.21 18.99 -11.37
N GLY A 117 14.35 19.21 -12.37
CA GLY A 117 14.60 20.15 -13.47
C GLY A 117 15.56 19.63 -14.54
N SER A 118 15.99 18.35 -14.48
CA SER A 118 16.86 17.75 -15.50
C SER A 118 16.11 17.31 -16.77
N SER A 119 14.77 17.32 -16.73
CA SER A 119 13.90 17.09 -17.89
C SER A 119 12.68 18.01 -17.79
N THR A 120 12.07 18.33 -18.93
CA THR A 120 10.74 18.97 -18.92
C THR A 120 9.66 17.94 -18.55
N VAL A 121 8.54 18.41 -18.02
CA VAL A 121 7.40 17.54 -17.66
C VAL A 121 6.93 16.74 -18.88
N ASP A 122 6.76 17.39 -20.03
CA ASP A 122 6.29 16.74 -21.26
C ASP A 122 7.26 15.68 -21.75
N ALA A 123 8.58 15.97 -21.73
CA ALA A 123 9.60 15.00 -22.13
C ALA A 123 9.61 13.79 -21.17
N ALA A 124 9.51 14.03 -19.86
CA ALA A 124 9.46 12.97 -18.85
C ALA A 124 8.22 12.07 -19.01
N LEU A 125 7.04 12.66 -19.25
CA LEU A 125 5.80 11.91 -19.49
C LEU A 125 5.88 11.10 -20.77
N ALA A 126 6.39 11.66 -21.86
CA ALA A 126 6.58 10.96 -23.13
C ALA A 126 7.56 9.78 -23.00
N ALA A 127 8.67 9.98 -22.29
CA ALA A 127 9.63 8.92 -22.02
C ALA A 127 9.06 7.81 -21.13
N ALA A 128 8.28 8.17 -20.09
CA ALA A 128 7.61 7.22 -19.22
C ALA A 128 6.58 6.39 -19.99
N GLN A 129 5.75 7.02 -20.82
CA GLN A 129 4.76 6.35 -21.67
C GLN A 129 5.43 5.37 -22.65
N SER A 130 6.46 5.83 -23.37
CA SER A 130 7.20 4.97 -24.31
C SER A 130 7.88 3.78 -23.63
N ALA A 131 8.37 3.95 -22.40
CA ALA A 131 8.93 2.84 -21.62
C ALA A 131 7.86 1.81 -21.24
N ALA A 132 6.70 2.27 -20.74
CA ALA A 132 5.60 1.39 -20.39
C ALA A 132 5.09 0.62 -21.63
N GLU A 133 4.88 1.30 -22.76
CA GLU A 133 4.45 0.67 -24.02
C GLU A 133 5.41 -0.41 -24.49
N ARG A 134 6.71 -0.17 -24.46
CA ARG A 134 7.71 -1.18 -24.85
C ARG A 134 7.62 -2.43 -23.97
N GLU A 135 7.52 -2.27 -22.66
CA GLU A 135 7.41 -3.40 -21.73
C GLU A 135 6.10 -4.18 -21.96
N MET A 136 4.98 -3.47 -22.10
CA MET A 136 3.67 -4.08 -22.34
C MET A 136 3.59 -4.79 -23.69
N THR A 137 4.22 -4.22 -24.74
CA THR A 137 4.34 -4.88 -26.06
C THR A 137 5.22 -6.11 -26.00
N ARG A 138 6.38 -6.02 -25.33
CA ARG A 138 7.30 -7.16 -25.14
C ARG A 138 6.63 -8.31 -24.40
N ALA A 139 5.81 -8.00 -23.43
CA ALA A 139 5.05 -8.98 -22.64
C ALA A 139 3.79 -9.50 -23.35
N GLY A 140 3.42 -8.94 -24.52
CA GLY A 140 2.28 -9.37 -25.32
C GLY A 140 0.91 -8.85 -24.85
N TYR A 141 0.86 -7.87 -23.97
CA TYR A 141 -0.39 -7.27 -23.50
C TYR A 141 -1.00 -6.30 -24.52
N ILE A 142 -0.15 -5.64 -25.29
CA ILE A 142 -0.54 -4.74 -26.39
C ILE A 142 0.16 -5.13 -27.67
N LYS A 143 -0.48 -4.84 -28.82
CA LYS A 143 0.02 -5.14 -30.17
C LYS A 143 0.65 -3.91 -30.79
#